data_ed5ab1bc6e376e158f8f5777c15eafd8
#
_entry.id   ed5ab1bc6e376e158f8f5777c15eafd8
#
_cell.length_a   1.000
_cell.length_b   1.000
_cell.length_c   1.000
_cell.angle_alpha   90.00
_cell.angle_beta   90.00
_cell.angle_gamma   90.00
#
_symmetry.space_group_name_H-M   'P 1'
#
loop_
_entity.id
_entity.type
_entity.pdbx_description
1 polymer ?
#
loop_
_entity_poly.entity_id
_entity_poly.type
_entity_poly.pdbx_seq_one_letter_code
_entity_poly.pdbx_strand_id
1 'polypeptide(L)'
;MPAMAMWSESDYRLRRADRIESSPRRTAGNVLAFAVRSTQAGGVFTMNAPGHRKTGNGGKPFMDVLIRQTMAENPHELRALGWAFSYFFALLCSYYIIRPMRDEMGIAGGVEHLQWMFSGTFLAMLAVVPFFGWITRRWVTRQFLPRMYYFFIANILIFYVLFQSNLTHAYVARAFFIWVSVFNLFIISIFWSFMADTFSNEQAKRLYGVIAAGGTAGALAGPLLTATLVVHMGPVNLLPVSAALLAWTMVCIHRLIAWKHATVAVNPAAGAALGIAATDRTAENAMGGSIFAGVGLVLRSSYLAGICLLILLFSSLATFLYFQQAQIVRDSFDDPATRTAVFAAMDFSVNAITLLIQVFLTGRIIRRIGMGWTLASIPLLLMTGFLALGVAPVLAVIVVVQVLRRAGNYAVMRPAREMLYVVVSREEKYKAKNFIDTVVYRGGDAVSAWVYAGLQGAGLAASRIALLAVPLAGIWALISFKLGRRQEQMARAAASPPHDPKRRNPS
;
A
#
# COMPACT_ATOMS: atom_id res chain seq x y z
N MET A 1 -1.07 -43.26 -41.65
CA MET A 1 0.13 -43.69 -42.39
C MET A 1 0.60 -42.57 -43.26
N PRO A 2 1.92 -42.41 -43.41
CA PRO A 2 2.85 -41.79 -42.49
C PRO A 2 3.59 -40.60 -43.14
N ALA A 3 4.24 -39.74 -42.36
CA ALA A 3 5.67 -39.47 -42.51
C ALA A 3 6.16 -38.54 -41.40
N MET A 4 6.94 -39.14 -40.52
CA MET A 4 7.93 -38.46 -39.66
C MET A 4 9.03 -37.86 -40.55
N ALA A 5 9.49 -36.65 -40.20
CA ALA A 5 10.86 -36.22 -40.50
C ALA A 5 11.39 -35.38 -39.37
N MET A 6 12.40 -35.92 -38.75
CA MET A 6 13.31 -35.41 -37.74
C MET A 6 13.84 -34.00 -38.07
N TRP A 7 13.84 -33.14 -37.06
CA TRP A 7 14.74 -31.99 -37.01
C TRP A 7 15.58 -32.09 -35.73
N SER A 8 16.90 -31.99 -35.91
CA SER A 8 17.91 -32.24 -34.89
C SER A 8 18.02 -31.08 -33.90
N GLU A 9 18.34 -31.43 -32.68
CA GLU A 9 18.48 -30.57 -31.49
C GLU A 9 19.62 -29.53 -31.57
N SER A 10 20.41 -29.51 -32.62
CA SER A 10 21.57 -28.62 -32.79
C SER A 10 21.21 -27.22 -33.35
N ASP A 11 20.11 -27.05 -34.06
CA ASP A 11 19.69 -25.75 -34.63
C ASP A 11 18.93 -24.84 -33.66
N TYR A 12 18.56 -25.37 -32.53
CA TYR A 12 17.81 -24.58 -31.52
C TYR A 12 18.73 -23.73 -30.61
N ARG A 13 20.02 -24.06 -30.55
CA ARG A 13 20.97 -23.37 -29.64
C ARG A 13 21.62 -22.13 -30.26
N LEU A 14 21.72 -22.01 -31.55
CA LEU A 14 22.39 -20.89 -32.24
C LEU A 14 21.48 -19.68 -32.52
N ARG A 15 20.15 -19.83 -32.46
CA ARG A 15 19.23 -18.69 -32.62
C ARG A 15 18.79 -18.03 -31.30
N ARG A 16 19.35 -18.45 -30.16
CA ARG A 16 19.01 -17.95 -28.82
C ARG A 16 19.98 -16.91 -28.28
N ALA A 17 21.12 -16.68 -28.94
CA ALA A 17 22.16 -15.74 -28.47
C ALA A 17 21.95 -14.29 -28.95
N ASP A 18 21.23 -14.04 -30.05
CA ASP A 18 21.16 -12.70 -30.66
C ASP A 18 19.83 -11.94 -30.39
N ARG A 19 19.04 -12.36 -29.37
CA ARG A 19 17.77 -11.69 -29.01
C ARG A 19 17.65 -11.33 -27.54
N ILE A 20 18.74 -10.97 -26.89
CA ILE A 20 18.76 -10.47 -25.48
C ILE A 20 19.30 -9.04 -25.46
N GLU A 21 18.83 -8.19 -26.37
CA GLU A 21 18.89 -6.75 -26.14
C GLU A 21 17.66 -6.10 -26.75
N SER A 22 17.04 -5.24 -25.91
CA SER A 22 15.88 -4.39 -26.20
C SER A 22 14.48 -4.99 -26.06
N SER A 23 13.92 -4.96 -24.84
CA SER A 23 12.47 -4.86 -24.65
C SER A 23 12.11 -4.01 -23.43
N PRO A 24 11.47 -2.85 -23.62
CA PRO A 24 11.08 -1.92 -22.55
C PRO A 24 9.71 -2.21 -21.91
N ARG A 25 9.23 -3.46 -21.87
CA ARG A 25 7.79 -3.79 -21.63
C ARG A 25 7.46 -4.42 -20.28
N ARG A 26 8.20 -4.08 -19.21
CA ARG A 26 7.97 -4.70 -17.89
C ARG A 26 7.27 -3.80 -16.86
N THR A 27 6.69 -2.67 -17.25
CA THR A 27 6.28 -1.63 -16.29
C THR A 27 4.83 -1.70 -15.83
N ALA A 28 3.87 -2.09 -16.65
CA ALA A 28 2.46 -1.98 -16.28
C ALA A 28 1.98 -3.07 -15.30
N GLY A 29 2.41 -4.32 -15.45
CA GLY A 29 2.08 -5.38 -14.46
C GLY A 29 2.73 -5.16 -13.11
N ASN A 30 3.93 -4.55 -13.09
CA ASN A 30 4.60 -4.14 -11.87
C ASN A 30 3.94 -2.93 -11.21
N VAL A 31 3.29 -2.07 -11.96
CA VAL A 31 2.58 -0.88 -11.46
C VAL A 31 1.29 -1.27 -10.75
N LEU A 32 0.53 -2.25 -11.24
CA LEU A 32 -0.69 -2.72 -10.56
C LEU A 32 -0.34 -3.46 -9.25
N ALA A 33 0.67 -4.32 -9.28
CA ALA A 33 1.21 -4.96 -8.08
C ALA A 33 1.85 -3.94 -7.12
N PHE A 34 2.45 -2.88 -7.66
CA PHE A 34 3.03 -1.78 -6.90
C PHE A 34 1.94 -0.86 -6.34
N ALA A 35 0.88 -0.60 -7.09
CA ALA A 35 -0.24 0.23 -6.70
C ALA A 35 -1.12 -0.45 -5.62
N VAL A 36 -1.38 -1.75 -5.73
CA VAL A 36 -1.98 -2.54 -4.65
C VAL A 36 -1.07 -2.52 -3.41
N ARG A 37 0.26 -2.42 -3.59
CA ARG A 37 1.23 -2.27 -2.50
C ARG A 37 1.18 -0.91 -1.81
N SER A 38 0.92 0.17 -2.53
CA SER A 38 0.90 1.53 -1.96
C SER A 38 -0.45 1.90 -1.34
N THR A 39 -1.54 1.23 -1.74
CA THR A 39 -2.90 1.53 -1.25
C THR A 39 -3.12 1.18 0.22
N GLN A 40 -2.32 0.27 0.78
CA GLN A 40 -2.43 -0.08 2.20
C GLN A 40 -1.48 0.71 3.11
N ALA A 41 -0.65 1.58 2.54
CA ALA A 41 0.22 2.44 3.33
C ALA A 41 0.39 3.80 2.66
N GLY A 42 0.33 4.82 3.45
CA GLY A 42 1.11 6.02 3.22
C GLY A 42 2.60 5.67 3.40
N GLY A 43 3.13 4.83 2.53
CA GLY A 43 4.49 4.29 2.67
C GLY A 43 5.50 5.06 1.86
N VAL A 44 6.43 5.71 2.55
CA VAL A 44 7.65 6.28 2.00
C VAL A 44 8.57 5.18 1.49
N PHE A 45 9.09 5.34 0.30
CA PHE A 45 10.10 4.49 -0.30
C PHE A 45 11.39 4.49 0.52
N THR A 46 11.90 3.33 0.90
CA THR A 46 13.28 3.22 1.40
C THR A 46 14.25 3.18 0.22
N MET A 47 15.09 4.20 0.09
CA MET A 47 16.22 4.20 -0.81
C MET A 47 17.27 3.18 -0.33
N ASN A 48 17.61 2.20 -1.15
CA ASN A 48 18.88 1.47 -1.03
C ASN A 48 20.00 2.40 -1.54
N ALA A 49 20.86 2.84 -0.64
CA ALA A 49 22.08 3.57 -1.00
C ALA A 49 23.08 2.62 -1.65
N PRO A 50 23.71 2.99 -2.78
CA PRO A 50 24.84 2.24 -3.33
C PRO A 50 26.06 2.38 -2.43
N GLY A 51 26.89 1.32 -2.38
CA GLY A 51 28.03 1.17 -1.49
C GLY A 51 29.02 2.35 -1.52
N HIS A 52 29.40 2.77 -0.33
CA HIS A 52 30.35 3.85 -0.08
C HIS A 52 31.75 3.53 -0.61
N ARG A 53 32.23 4.32 -1.57
CA ARG A 53 33.65 4.68 -1.69
C ARG A 53 33.91 5.86 -0.75
N LYS A 54 34.80 5.68 0.22
CA LYS A 54 35.30 6.74 1.10
C LYS A 54 36.13 7.74 0.30
N THR A 55 35.65 8.95 0.14
CA THR A 55 36.51 10.15 -0.02
C THR A 55 35.96 11.19 0.94
N GLY A 56 36.82 11.62 1.86
CA GLY A 56 36.46 12.64 2.83
C GLY A 56 36.25 13.99 2.18
N ASN A 57 35.16 14.64 2.53
CA ASN A 57 35.09 16.11 2.57
C ASN A 57 33.95 16.56 3.49
N GLY A 58 34.19 17.64 4.20
CA GLY A 58 33.42 18.19 5.30
C GLY A 58 31.92 18.34 5.07
N GLY A 59 31.17 18.29 6.14
CA GLY A 59 29.72 18.28 6.27
C GLY A 59 28.99 19.32 5.43
N LYS A 60 28.51 18.88 4.28
CA LYS A 60 27.45 19.59 3.54
C LYS A 60 26.10 19.08 4.03
N PRO A 61 25.12 19.97 4.27
CA PRO A 61 23.83 19.54 4.78
C PRO A 61 23.19 18.52 3.81
N PHE A 62 22.58 17.48 4.38
CA PHE A 62 21.90 16.37 3.66
C PHE A 62 20.97 16.88 2.54
N MET A 63 20.38 18.05 2.74
CA MET A 63 19.54 18.75 1.76
C MET A 63 20.32 19.16 0.50
N ASP A 64 21.58 19.62 0.60
CA ASP A 64 22.42 20.00 -0.55
C ASP A 64 22.84 18.79 -1.37
N VAL A 65 23.07 17.65 -0.72
CA VAL A 65 23.37 16.39 -1.42
C VAL A 65 22.12 15.85 -2.13
N LEU A 66 20.96 15.93 -1.48
CA LEU A 66 19.67 15.56 -2.07
C LEU A 66 19.33 16.47 -3.27
N ILE A 67 19.49 17.77 -3.11
CA ILE A 67 19.24 18.76 -4.16
C ILE A 67 20.22 18.58 -5.34
N ARG A 68 21.49 18.32 -5.11
CA ARG A 68 22.49 18.10 -6.18
C ARG A 68 22.33 16.77 -6.92
N GLN A 69 21.86 15.69 -6.23
CA GLN A 69 21.56 14.41 -6.85
C GLN A 69 20.21 14.37 -7.56
N THR A 70 19.27 15.24 -7.18
CA THR A 70 17.92 15.36 -7.75
C THR A 70 17.75 16.55 -8.66
N MET A 71 18.71 17.50 -8.72
CA MET A 71 18.60 18.62 -9.62
C MET A 71 18.62 18.10 -11.06
N ALA A 72 17.45 18.16 -11.63
CA ALA A 72 17.15 17.96 -13.02
C ALA A 72 18.23 18.61 -13.88
N GLU A 73 18.76 17.86 -14.79
CA GLU A 73 19.71 18.36 -15.82
C GLU A 73 19.07 19.50 -16.65
N ASN A 74 17.76 19.70 -16.53
CA ASN A 74 16.98 20.71 -17.25
C ASN A 74 15.92 21.40 -16.39
N PRO A 75 15.76 22.75 -16.48
CA PRO A 75 14.69 23.50 -15.80
C PRO A 75 13.27 23.03 -16.15
N HIS A 76 13.09 22.41 -17.32
CA HIS A 76 11.82 21.82 -17.75
C HIS A 76 11.42 20.57 -16.93
N GLU A 77 12.39 19.76 -16.53
CA GLU A 77 12.16 18.57 -15.70
C GLU A 77 11.79 18.98 -14.25
N LEU A 78 12.40 20.05 -13.74
CA LEU A 78 12.10 20.59 -12.41
C LEU A 78 10.64 21.06 -12.29
N ARG A 79 10.09 21.67 -13.36
CA ARG A 79 8.66 22.05 -13.39
C ARG A 79 7.74 20.84 -13.35
N ALA A 80 8.07 19.77 -14.09
CA ALA A 80 7.31 18.53 -14.06
C ALA A 80 7.38 17.86 -12.69
N LEU A 81 8.56 17.85 -12.06
CA LEU A 81 8.75 17.35 -10.70
C LEU A 81 7.88 18.10 -9.70
N GLY A 82 7.85 19.45 -9.78
CA GLY A 82 7.00 20.28 -8.93
C GLY A 82 5.50 19.96 -9.08
N TRP A 83 5.03 19.79 -10.32
CA TRP A 83 3.63 19.39 -10.57
C TRP A 83 3.33 17.97 -10.10
N ALA A 84 4.24 17.02 -10.26
CA ALA A 84 4.07 15.64 -9.79
C ALA A 84 4.09 15.56 -8.25
N PHE A 85 4.97 16.33 -7.59
CA PHE A 85 4.99 16.49 -6.14
C PHE A 85 3.68 17.09 -5.62
N SER A 86 3.23 18.20 -6.20
CA SER A 86 1.98 18.88 -5.83
C SER A 86 0.77 17.99 -6.06
N TYR A 87 0.76 17.21 -7.14
CA TYR A 87 -0.29 16.24 -7.41
C TYR A 87 -0.38 15.20 -6.30
N PHE A 88 0.74 14.55 -5.92
CA PHE A 88 0.71 13.52 -4.90
C PHE A 88 0.45 14.08 -3.50
N PHE A 89 0.93 15.29 -3.23
CA PHE A 89 0.60 16.03 -2.02
C PHE A 89 -0.91 16.25 -1.89
N ALA A 90 -1.53 16.89 -2.90
CA ALA A 90 -2.95 17.21 -2.87
C ALA A 90 -3.83 15.95 -2.83
N LEU A 91 -3.43 14.90 -3.55
CA LEU A 91 -4.12 13.61 -3.57
C LEU A 91 -4.16 12.97 -2.19
N LEU A 92 -3.02 12.83 -1.53
CA LEU A 92 -2.96 12.23 -0.20
C LEU A 92 -3.51 13.14 0.88
N CYS A 93 -3.33 14.46 0.77
CA CYS A 93 -3.98 15.41 1.66
C CYS A 93 -5.50 15.28 1.60
N SER A 94 -6.10 15.27 0.40
CA SER A 94 -7.52 15.02 0.18
C SER A 94 -7.99 13.72 0.82
N TYR A 95 -7.30 12.61 0.56
CA TYR A 95 -7.65 11.32 1.15
C TYR A 95 -7.57 11.32 2.67
N TYR A 96 -6.50 11.88 3.24
CA TYR A 96 -6.30 11.89 4.69
C TYR A 96 -7.18 12.89 5.44
N ILE A 97 -7.87 13.81 4.74
CA ILE A 97 -9.00 14.58 5.28
C ILE A 97 -10.23 13.68 5.43
N ILE A 98 -10.54 12.85 4.43
CA ILE A 98 -11.75 12.01 4.42
C ILE A 98 -11.58 10.78 5.33
N ARG A 99 -10.37 10.29 5.54
CA ARG A 99 -10.11 9.05 6.25
C ARG A 99 -10.56 9.05 7.71
N PRO A 100 -10.28 10.09 8.54
CA PRO A 100 -10.83 10.19 9.90
C PRO A 100 -12.35 10.23 9.91
N MET A 101 -12.97 10.91 8.94
CA MET A 101 -14.44 10.90 8.79
C MET A 101 -14.96 9.49 8.49
N ARG A 102 -14.26 8.69 7.67
CA ARG A 102 -14.64 7.30 7.44
C ARG A 102 -14.71 6.51 8.74
N ASP A 103 -13.73 6.68 9.62
CA ASP A 103 -13.68 5.96 10.88
C ASP A 103 -14.81 6.44 11.82
N GLU A 104 -15.17 7.73 11.81
CA GLU A 104 -16.35 8.28 12.46
C GLU A 104 -17.65 7.73 11.84
N MET A 105 -17.74 7.66 10.51
CA MET A 105 -18.92 7.08 9.83
C MET A 105 -19.07 5.58 10.14
N GLY A 106 -18.01 4.89 10.51
CA GLY A 106 -18.07 3.54 11.07
C GLY A 106 -18.81 3.49 12.40
N ILE A 107 -18.70 4.52 13.22
CA ILE A 107 -19.43 4.67 14.48
C ILE A 107 -20.87 5.13 14.21
N ALA A 108 -21.05 6.18 13.40
CA ALA A 108 -22.37 6.73 13.05
C ALA A 108 -23.26 5.73 12.30
N GLY A 109 -22.66 4.83 11.51
CA GLY A 109 -23.34 3.71 10.85
C GLY A 109 -23.79 2.59 11.78
N GLY A 110 -23.42 2.65 13.05
CA GLY A 110 -23.67 1.65 14.09
C GLY A 110 -22.49 0.70 14.25
N VAL A 111 -21.85 0.74 15.42
CA VAL A 111 -20.71 -0.12 15.75
C VAL A 111 -21.10 -1.61 15.71
N GLU A 112 -22.35 -1.92 16.02
CA GLU A 112 -22.97 -3.25 15.94
C GLU A 112 -23.15 -3.76 14.49
N HIS A 113 -22.96 -2.90 13.50
CA HIS A 113 -23.05 -3.23 12.07
C HIS A 113 -21.71 -3.19 11.34
N LEU A 114 -20.59 -3.00 12.05
CA LEU A 114 -19.25 -2.93 11.44
C LEU A 114 -18.91 -4.18 10.61
N GLN A 115 -19.32 -5.37 11.03
CA GLN A 115 -19.11 -6.61 10.28
C GLN A 115 -19.72 -6.56 8.87
N TRP A 116 -20.88 -5.92 8.72
CA TRP A 116 -21.51 -5.70 7.41
C TRP A 116 -20.73 -4.71 6.55
N MET A 117 -20.19 -3.65 7.16
CA MET A 117 -19.37 -2.65 6.46
C MET A 117 -18.04 -3.26 5.98
N PHE A 118 -17.41 -4.14 6.78
CA PHE A 118 -16.22 -4.88 6.38
C PHE A 118 -16.53 -5.88 5.26
N SER A 119 -17.64 -6.62 5.35
CA SER A 119 -18.10 -7.53 4.30
C SER A 119 -18.42 -6.78 3.01
N GLY A 120 -19.14 -5.65 3.10
CA GLY A 120 -19.42 -4.77 1.96
C GLY A 120 -18.17 -4.22 1.32
N THR A 121 -17.16 -3.85 2.11
CA THR A 121 -15.84 -3.41 1.61
C THR A 121 -15.12 -4.54 0.88
N PHE A 122 -15.14 -5.76 1.42
CA PHE A 122 -14.55 -6.93 0.77
C PHE A 122 -15.20 -7.23 -0.57
N LEU A 123 -16.53 -7.32 -0.61
CA LEU A 123 -17.29 -7.57 -1.84
C LEU A 123 -17.10 -6.47 -2.89
N ALA A 124 -17.15 -5.21 -2.45
CA ALA A 124 -16.90 -4.07 -3.34
C ALA A 124 -15.50 -4.12 -3.95
N MET A 125 -14.47 -4.41 -3.16
CA MET A 125 -13.10 -4.54 -3.68
C MET A 125 -12.93 -5.74 -4.61
N LEU A 126 -13.56 -6.87 -4.28
CA LEU A 126 -13.53 -8.07 -5.12
C LEU A 126 -14.17 -7.84 -6.50
N ALA A 127 -15.25 -7.05 -6.56
CA ALA A 127 -15.91 -6.66 -7.81
C ALA A 127 -15.16 -5.59 -8.58
N VAL A 128 -14.63 -4.59 -7.87
CA VAL A 128 -14.08 -3.38 -8.47
C VAL A 128 -12.65 -3.59 -8.99
N VAL A 129 -11.83 -4.48 -8.39
CA VAL A 129 -10.47 -4.76 -8.85
C VAL A 129 -10.43 -5.37 -10.27
N PRO A 130 -11.23 -6.39 -10.61
CA PRO A 130 -11.30 -6.89 -11.99
C PRO A 130 -11.87 -5.85 -12.97
N PHE A 131 -12.88 -5.09 -12.56
CA PHE A 131 -13.47 -4.02 -13.35
C PHE A 131 -12.45 -2.93 -13.69
N PHE A 132 -11.62 -2.52 -12.74
CA PHE A 132 -10.52 -1.59 -12.98
C PHE A 132 -9.50 -2.17 -13.96
N GLY A 133 -9.11 -3.44 -13.80
CA GLY A 133 -8.22 -4.12 -14.74
C GLY A 133 -8.78 -4.18 -16.16
N TRP A 134 -10.09 -4.36 -16.31
CA TRP A 134 -10.79 -4.34 -17.62
C TRP A 134 -10.78 -2.93 -18.23
N ILE A 135 -11.07 -1.89 -17.44
CA ILE A 135 -11.08 -0.49 -17.90
C ILE A 135 -9.68 -0.05 -18.37
N THR A 136 -8.65 -0.31 -17.56
CA THR A 136 -7.26 0.11 -17.87
C THR A 136 -6.71 -0.57 -19.12
N ARG A 137 -7.23 -1.77 -19.47
CA ARG A 137 -6.88 -2.43 -20.75
C ARG A 137 -7.55 -1.80 -21.95
N ARG A 138 -8.75 -1.23 -21.80
CA ARG A 138 -9.60 -0.79 -22.92
C ARG A 138 -9.43 0.69 -23.25
N TRP A 139 -9.04 1.51 -22.27
CA TRP A 139 -9.00 2.96 -22.40
C TRP A 139 -7.57 3.47 -22.22
N VAL A 140 -7.20 4.45 -23.05
CA VAL A 140 -5.90 5.13 -22.94
C VAL A 140 -5.88 5.94 -21.63
N THR A 141 -4.83 5.81 -20.83
CA THR A 141 -4.66 6.47 -19.52
C THR A 141 -4.99 7.97 -19.58
N ARG A 142 -4.61 8.66 -20.65
CA ARG A 142 -4.84 10.09 -20.85
C ARG A 142 -6.33 10.50 -20.84
N GLN A 143 -7.21 9.65 -21.41
CA GLN A 143 -8.65 9.95 -21.50
C GLN A 143 -9.40 9.47 -20.27
N PHE A 144 -8.95 8.37 -19.69
CA PHE A 144 -9.56 7.73 -18.54
C PHE A 144 -9.30 8.50 -17.24
N LEU A 145 -8.06 8.97 -17.06
CA LEU A 145 -7.59 9.61 -15.84
C LEU A 145 -8.49 10.81 -15.41
N PRO A 146 -8.74 11.84 -16.24
CA PRO A 146 -9.58 12.96 -15.85
C PRO A 146 -11.00 12.54 -15.49
N ARG A 147 -11.60 11.61 -16.26
CA ARG A 147 -12.98 11.15 -16.01
C ARG A 147 -13.13 10.48 -14.66
N MET A 148 -12.11 9.69 -14.23
CA MET A 148 -12.11 9.06 -12.90
C MET A 148 -12.02 10.08 -11.77
N TYR A 149 -11.21 11.12 -11.92
CA TYR A 149 -11.14 12.17 -10.89
C TYR A 149 -12.42 12.98 -10.81
N TYR A 150 -13.03 13.35 -11.95
CA TYR A 150 -14.35 13.99 -11.94
C TYR A 150 -15.42 13.10 -11.30
N PHE A 151 -15.39 11.79 -11.57
CA PHE A 151 -16.28 10.83 -10.92
C PHE A 151 -16.09 10.84 -9.40
N PHE A 152 -14.85 10.81 -8.90
CA PHE A 152 -14.60 10.84 -7.46
C PHE A 152 -14.96 12.18 -6.82
N ILE A 153 -14.68 13.31 -7.48
CA ILE A 153 -15.10 14.63 -7.01
C ILE A 153 -16.63 14.70 -6.92
N ALA A 154 -17.34 14.25 -7.95
CA ALA A 154 -18.79 14.21 -7.95
C ALA A 154 -19.34 13.34 -6.80
N ASN A 155 -18.75 12.17 -6.56
CA ASN A 155 -19.15 11.31 -5.43
C ASN A 155 -18.94 12.00 -4.07
N ILE A 156 -17.81 12.70 -3.86
CA ILE A 156 -17.56 13.46 -2.62
C ILE A 156 -18.66 14.52 -2.43
N LEU A 157 -18.99 15.26 -3.48
CA LEU A 157 -20.02 16.29 -3.43
C LEU A 157 -21.43 15.68 -3.24
N ILE A 158 -21.73 14.53 -3.84
CA ILE A 158 -22.97 13.80 -3.61
C ILE A 158 -23.07 13.39 -2.12
N PHE A 159 -22.02 12.83 -1.53
CA PHE A 159 -22.01 12.50 -0.10
C PHE A 159 -22.17 13.75 0.77
N TYR A 160 -21.56 14.88 0.38
CA TYR A 160 -21.77 16.14 1.08
C TYR A 160 -23.25 16.54 1.10
N VAL A 161 -23.93 16.50 -0.05
CA VAL A 161 -25.38 16.80 -0.15
C VAL A 161 -26.22 15.79 0.62
N LEU A 162 -25.89 14.50 0.55
CA LEU A 162 -26.60 13.45 1.28
C LEU A 162 -26.49 13.61 2.81
N PHE A 163 -25.34 14.01 3.31
CA PHE A 163 -25.16 14.28 4.74
C PHE A 163 -25.87 15.56 5.22
N GLN A 164 -26.11 16.53 4.32
CA GLN A 164 -26.90 17.71 4.61
C GLN A 164 -28.41 17.47 4.52
N SER A 165 -28.82 16.38 3.86
CA SER A 165 -30.23 16.01 3.73
C SER A 165 -30.75 15.28 4.98
N ASN A 166 -32.05 15.28 5.19
CA ASN A 166 -32.69 14.54 6.28
C ASN A 166 -32.84 13.02 6.02
N LEU A 167 -32.08 12.47 5.06
CA LEU A 167 -32.05 11.04 4.76
C LEU A 167 -31.39 10.28 5.92
N THR A 168 -31.74 9.00 6.05
CA THR A 168 -31.28 8.12 7.14
C THR A 168 -29.74 8.08 7.21
N HIS A 169 -29.16 8.89 8.11
CA HIS A 169 -27.71 9.07 8.25
C HIS A 169 -26.92 7.76 8.36
N ALA A 170 -27.49 6.73 9.01
CA ALA A 170 -26.81 5.46 9.20
C ALA A 170 -26.48 4.72 7.87
N TYR A 171 -27.41 4.72 6.90
CA TYR A 171 -27.16 4.07 5.60
C TYR A 171 -26.16 4.86 4.75
N VAL A 172 -26.24 6.20 4.77
CA VAL A 172 -25.30 7.08 4.09
C VAL A 172 -23.89 6.89 4.69
N ALA A 173 -23.78 6.81 6.02
CA ALA A 173 -22.53 6.57 6.73
C ALA A 173 -21.90 5.22 6.35
N ARG A 174 -22.71 4.15 6.27
CA ARG A 174 -22.23 2.82 5.84
C ARG A 174 -21.77 2.83 4.39
N ALA A 175 -22.53 3.46 3.49
CA ALA A 175 -22.13 3.60 2.09
C ALA A 175 -20.83 4.39 1.94
N PHE A 176 -20.68 5.49 2.68
CA PHE A 176 -19.48 6.31 2.71
C PHE A 176 -18.27 5.51 3.22
N PHE A 177 -18.42 4.73 4.28
CA PHE A 177 -17.36 3.88 4.83
C PHE A 177 -16.80 2.91 3.78
N ILE A 178 -17.67 2.22 3.04
CA ILE A 178 -17.30 1.28 1.97
C ILE A 178 -16.66 2.05 0.82
N TRP A 179 -17.27 3.15 0.39
CA TRP A 179 -16.81 3.96 -0.73
C TRP A 179 -15.40 4.52 -0.50
N VAL A 180 -15.09 5.09 0.68
CA VAL A 180 -13.76 5.62 0.99
C VAL A 180 -12.70 4.53 0.91
N SER A 181 -13.04 3.30 1.29
CA SER A 181 -12.11 2.16 1.20
C SER A 181 -11.77 1.81 -0.24
N VAL A 182 -12.75 1.86 -1.15
CA VAL A 182 -12.58 1.67 -2.60
C VAL A 182 -11.84 2.87 -3.22
N PHE A 183 -12.24 4.08 -2.87
CA PHE A 183 -11.60 5.32 -3.32
C PHE A 183 -10.09 5.32 -3.08
N ASN A 184 -9.66 4.98 -1.87
CA ASN A 184 -8.24 4.90 -1.51
C ASN A 184 -7.46 3.95 -2.44
N LEU A 185 -8.02 2.77 -2.73
CA LEU A 185 -7.38 1.80 -3.63
C LEU A 185 -7.12 2.40 -5.01
N PHE A 186 -8.14 3.08 -5.56
CA PHE A 186 -8.10 3.62 -6.92
C PHE A 186 -7.15 4.79 -7.06
N ILE A 187 -7.25 5.80 -6.19
CA ILE A 187 -6.51 7.05 -6.37
C ILE A 187 -5.00 6.83 -6.38
N ILE A 188 -4.50 5.94 -5.53
CA ILE A 188 -3.07 5.65 -5.45
C ILE A 188 -2.64 4.78 -6.65
N SER A 189 -3.48 3.82 -7.06
CA SER A 189 -3.21 2.98 -8.24
C SER A 189 -3.13 3.81 -9.52
N ILE A 190 -4.10 4.70 -9.72
CA ILE A 190 -4.17 5.60 -10.86
C ILE A 190 -2.98 6.57 -10.86
N PHE A 191 -2.63 7.14 -9.70
CA PHE A 191 -1.49 8.05 -9.56
C PHE A 191 -0.19 7.40 -10.04
N TRP A 192 0.16 6.23 -9.51
CA TRP A 192 1.41 5.57 -9.87
C TRP A 192 1.42 5.07 -11.31
N SER A 193 0.25 4.65 -11.85
CA SER A 193 0.12 4.30 -13.26
C SER A 193 0.43 5.51 -14.15
N PHE A 194 -0.13 6.67 -13.82
CA PHE A 194 0.13 7.90 -14.57
C PHE A 194 1.58 8.37 -14.43
N MET A 195 2.21 8.24 -13.27
CA MET A 195 3.63 8.55 -13.09
C MET A 195 4.51 7.65 -13.95
N ALA A 196 4.21 6.34 -14.02
CA ALA A 196 4.94 5.39 -14.86
C ALA A 196 4.78 5.69 -16.36
N ASP A 197 3.64 6.22 -16.77
CA ASP A 197 3.39 6.66 -18.15
C ASP A 197 4.04 8.02 -18.46
N THR A 198 4.33 8.82 -17.45
CA THR A 198 4.81 10.22 -17.62
C THR A 198 6.33 10.32 -17.64
N PHE A 199 7.02 9.54 -16.81
CA PHE A 199 8.46 9.59 -16.65
C PHE A 199 9.15 8.34 -17.19
N SER A 200 10.34 8.49 -17.79
CA SER A 200 11.16 7.38 -18.23
C SER A 200 11.72 6.59 -17.03
N ASN A 201 12.24 5.37 -17.27
CA ASN A 201 12.83 4.54 -16.22
C ASN A 201 14.02 5.23 -15.52
N GLU A 202 14.80 6.04 -16.24
CA GLU A 202 15.92 6.79 -15.68
C GLU A 202 15.44 7.96 -14.81
N GLN A 203 14.46 8.70 -15.30
CA GLN A 203 13.80 9.76 -14.55
C GLN A 203 13.09 9.21 -13.30
N ALA A 204 12.40 8.09 -13.42
CA ALA A 204 11.72 7.45 -12.31
C ALA A 204 12.68 7.10 -11.15
N LYS A 205 13.88 6.57 -11.45
CA LYS A 205 14.90 6.26 -10.44
C LYS A 205 15.36 7.50 -9.66
N ARG A 206 15.41 8.66 -10.30
CA ARG A 206 15.82 9.93 -9.68
C ARG A 206 14.67 10.65 -8.98
N LEU A 207 13.51 10.74 -9.63
CA LEU A 207 12.44 11.67 -9.26
C LEU A 207 11.40 11.06 -8.32
N TYR A 208 11.17 9.72 -8.36
CA TYR A 208 10.09 9.09 -7.58
C TYR A 208 10.27 9.24 -6.07
N GLY A 209 11.51 9.36 -5.58
CA GLY A 209 11.75 9.65 -4.17
C GLY A 209 11.19 11.00 -3.73
N VAL A 210 11.42 12.05 -4.54
CA VAL A 210 10.90 13.40 -4.27
C VAL A 210 9.38 13.46 -4.45
N ILE A 211 8.85 12.80 -5.49
CA ILE A 211 7.41 12.70 -5.70
C ILE A 211 6.74 12.00 -4.51
N ALA A 212 7.33 10.90 -4.01
CA ALA A 212 6.83 10.19 -2.83
C ALA A 212 6.87 11.06 -1.56
N ALA A 213 7.86 11.94 -1.42
CA ALA A 213 7.93 12.90 -0.31
C ALA A 213 6.74 13.88 -0.34
N GLY A 214 6.25 14.26 -1.54
CA GLY A 214 5.00 15.03 -1.68
C GLY A 214 3.81 14.30 -1.07
N GLY A 215 3.68 13.02 -1.36
CA GLY A 215 2.63 12.19 -0.75
C GLY A 215 2.75 12.09 0.78
N THR A 216 3.97 11.95 1.31
CA THR A 216 4.21 11.94 2.76
C THR A 216 3.82 13.26 3.41
N ALA A 217 4.19 14.37 2.78
CA ALA A 217 3.79 15.70 3.25
C ALA A 217 2.25 15.86 3.25
N GLY A 218 1.56 15.39 2.20
CA GLY A 218 0.10 15.37 2.12
C GLY A 218 -0.53 14.48 3.20
N ALA A 219 0.07 13.31 3.47
CA ALA A 219 -0.39 12.39 4.52
C ALA A 219 -0.20 12.94 5.94
N LEU A 220 0.69 13.91 6.14
CA LEU A 220 0.83 14.65 7.39
C LEU A 220 -0.10 15.86 7.44
N ALA A 221 -0.17 16.62 6.34
CA ALA A 221 -0.99 17.84 6.27
C ALA A 221 -2.50 17.54 6.36
N GLY A 222 -2.98 16.46 5.73
CA GLY A 222 -4.40 16.09 5.73
C GLY A 222 -4.98 15.90 7.12
N PRO A 223 -4.44 15.00 7.96
CA PRO A 223 -4.91 14.80 9.31
C PRO A 223 -4.76 16.04 10.20
N LEU A 224 -3.66 16.81 10.02
CA LEU A 224 -3.46 18.06 10.76
C LEU A 224 -4.57 19.07 10.42
N LEU A 225 -4.87 19.27 9.13
CA LEU A 225 -5.99 20.12 8.69
C LEU A 225 -7.32 19.61 9.23
N THR A 226 -7.54 18.30 9.22
CA THR A 226 -8.77 17.72 9.77
C THR A 226 -8.89 18.01 11.26
N ALA A 227 -7.85 17.74 12.06
CA ALA A 227 -7.88 17.94 13.50
C ALA A 227 -8.11 19.41 13.89
N THR A 228 -7.60 20.35 13.09
CA THR A 228 -7.76 21.80 13.36
C THR A 228 -9.10 22.35 12.86
N LEU A 229 -9.57 21.93 11.69
CA LEU A 229 -10.75 22.51 11.06
C LEU A 229 -12.06 21.85 11.53
N VAL A 230 -12.03 20.56 11.88
CA VAL A 230 -13.26 19.81 12.19
C VAL A 230 -14.03 20.37 13.37
N VAL A 231 -13.34 20.92 14.37
CA VAL A 231 -13.94 21.52 15.57
C VAL A 231 -14.75 22.78 15.22
N HIS A 232 -14.33 23.53 14.20
CA HIS A 232 -14.97 24.78 13.78
C HIS A 232 -16.01 24.57 12.69
N MET A 233 -15.78 23.64 11.76
CA MET A 233 -16.61 23.46 10.56
C MET A 233 -17.53 22.23 10.67
N GLY A 234 -17.24 21.32 11.58
CA GLY A 234 -17.87 19.99 11.62
C GLY A 234 -17.28 19.04 10.55
N PRO A 235 -17.48 17.70 10.73
CA PRO A 235 -16.88 16.71 9.85
C PRO A 235 -17.39 16.79 8.40
N VAL A 236 -18.67 17.03 8.18
CA VAL A 236 -19.29 17.04 6.84
C VAL A 236 -18.72 18.16 5.95
N ASN A 237 -18.46 19.34 6.52
CA ASN A 237 -17.95 20.49 5.77
C ASN A 237 -16.47 20.34 5.36
N LEU A 238 -15.79 19.30 5.79
CA LEU A 238 -14.46 18.94 5.28
C LEU A 238 -14.51 18.26 3.90
N LEU A 239 -15.66 17.73 3.47
CA LEU A 239 -15.83 17.10 2.16
C LEU A 239 -15.59 18.06 1.00
N PRO A 240 -16.13 19.30 0.96
CA PRO A 240 -15.78 20.28 -0.05
C PRO A 240 -14.29 20.64 -0.08
N VAL A 241 -13.62 20.71 1.08
CA VAL A 241 -12.18 20.97 1.15
C VAL A 241 -11.40 19.83 0.48
N SER A 242 -11.77 18.59 0.77
CA SER A 242 -11.18 17.41 0.11
C SER A 242 -11.45 17.40 -1.40
N ALA A 243 -12.67 17.73 -1.83
CA ALA A 243 -13.03 17.83 -3.24
C ALA A 243 -12.22 18.93 -3.96
N ALA A 244 -11.98 20.07 -3.32
CA ALA A 244 -11.16 21.15 -3.88
C ALA A 244 -9.69 20.71 -4.05
N LEU A 245 -9.11 19.99 -3.09
CA LEU A 245 -7.77 19.41 -3.21
C LEU A 245 -7.72 18.36 -4.34
N LEU A 246 -8.76 17.54 -4.47
CA LEU A 246 -8.86 16.59 -5.56
C LEU A 246 -9.02 17.29 -6.93
N ALA A 247 -9.76 18.42 -6.98
CA ALA A 247 -9.85 19.26 -8.17
C ALA A 247 -8.50 19.90 -8.53
N TRP A 248 -7.68 20.28 -7.54
CA TRP A 248 -6.31 20.77 -7.77
C TRP A 248 -5.45 19.71 -8.46
N THR A 249 -5.65 18.44 -8.14
CA THR A 249 -4.91 17.36 -8.83
C THR A 249 -5.18 17.35 -10.33
N MET A 250 -6.38 17.77 -10.78
CA MET A 250 -6.71 17.89 -12.20
C MET A 250 -5.87 18.96 -12.90
N VAL A 251 -5.62 20.08 -12.22
CA VAL A 251 -4.71 21.12 -12.75
C VAL A 251 -3.31 20.53 -12.91
N CYS A 252 -2.80 19.82 -11.91
CA CYS A 252 -1.49 19.18 -11.96
C CYS A 252 -1.40 18.17 -13.13
N ILE A 253 -2.42 17.33 -13.31
CA ILE A 253 -2.50 16.36 -14.40
C ILE A 253 -2.45 17.04 -15.77
N HIS A 254 -3.24 18.09 -15.98
CA HIS A 254 -3.24 18.84 -17.26
C HIS A 254 -1.86 19.47 -17.53
N ARG A 255 -1.20 20.03 -16.51
CA ARG A 255 0.15 20.60 -16.64
C ARG A 255 1.20 19.54 -16.99
N LEU A 256 1.11 18.35 -16.38
CA LEU A 256 2.01 17.23 -16.67
C LEU A 256 1.79 16.67 -18.09
N ILE A 257 0.54 16.57 -18.53
CA ILE A 257 0.21 16.16 -19.91
C ILE A 257 0.77 17.18 -20.91
N ALA A 258 0.57 18.47 -20.68
CA ALA A 258 1.11 19.54 -21.53
C ALA A 258 2.64 19.51 -21.58
N TRP A 259 3.29 19.32 -20.43
CA TRP A 259 4.75 19.18 -20.35
C TRP A 259 5.24 17.97 -21.17
N LYS A 260 4.59 16.81 -21.04
CA LYS A 260 4.94 15.61 -21.82
C LYS A 260 4.86 15.86 -23.31
N HIS A 261 3.81 16.53 -23.78
CA HIS A 261 3.66 16.87 -25.21
C HIS A 261 4.73 17.82 -25.70
N ALA A 262 5.06 18.85 -24.91
CA ALA A 262 6.13 19.79 -25.27
C ALA A 262 7.50 19.10 -25.36
N THR A 263 7.78 18.18 -24.44
CA THR A 263 9.06 17.42 -24.43
C THR A 263 9.18 16.52 -25.67
N VAL A 264 8.09 15.86 -26.07
CA VAL A 264 8.06 15.00 -27.28
C VAL A 264 8.19 15.82 -28.57
N ALA A 265 7.58 17.00 -28.63
CA ALA A 265 7.66 17.87 -29.79
C ALA A 265 9.09 18.43 -30.00
N VAL A 266 9.83 18.69 -28.92
CA VAL A 266 11.22 19.21 -28.98
C VAL A 266 12.23 18.09 -29.26
N ASN A 267 12.00 16.87 -28.77
CA ASN A 267 12.90 15.73 -28.94
C ASN A 267 12.12 14.43 -29.22
N PRO A 268 11.89 14.08 -30.51
CA PRO A 268 11.18 12.87 -30.89
C PRO A 268 11.82 11.56 -30.38
N ALA A 269 13.15 11.54 -30.23
CA ALA A 269 13.88 10.39 -29.65
C ALA A 269 13.57 10.22 -28.16
N ALA A 270 13.39 11.33 -27.41
CA ALA A 270 12.90 11.28 -26.04
C ALA A 270 11.45 10.79 -25.97
N GLY A 271 10.63 11.06 -26.99
CA GLY A 271 9.29 10.51 -27.15
C GLY A 271 9.26 8.99 -27.28
N ALA A 272 10.18 8.42 -28.05
CA ALA A 272 10.35 6.97 -28.17
C ALA A 272 10.81 6.34 -26.85
N ALA A 273 11.73 7.00 -26.12
CA ALA A 273 12.19 6.60 -24.78
C ALA A 273 11.08 6.71 -23.71
N LEU A 274 10.13 7.64 -23.87
CA LEU A 274 8.95 7.81 -23.03
C LEU A 274 7.79 6.83 -23.36
N GLY A 275 8.03 5.84 -24.23
CA GLY A 275 7.06 4.78 -24.51
C GLY A 275 5.86 5.20 -25.39
N ILE A 276 6.00 6.28 -26.18
CA ILE A 276 4.98 6.69 -27.18
C ILE A 276 5.12 5.88 -28.47
N ALA A 277 6.22 5.09 -28.62
CA ALA A 277 6.34 4.09 -29.68
C ALA A 277 5.34 2.97 -29.44
N ALA A 278 4.41 2.87 -30.38
CA ALA A 278 3.39 1.85 -30.61
C ALA A 278 3.30 0.71 -29.58
N THR A 279 2.24 0.77 -28.84
CA THR A 279 1.57 -0.31 -28.11
C THR A 279 1.72 -1.69 -28.78
N ASP A 280 2.65 -2.46 -28.29
CA ASP A 280 2.63 -3.89 -28.50
C ASP A 280 1.93 -4.52 -27.29
N ARG A 281 0.61 -4.65 -27.40
CA ARG A 281 -0.32 -5.18 -26.38
C ARG A 281 -0.20 -6.67 -26.13
N THR A 282 0.73 -7.34 -26.80
CA THR A 282 0.83 -8.80 -26.81
C THR A 282 1.64 -9.42 -25.65
N ALA A 283 2.47 -8.64 -24.94
CA ALA A 283 3.27 -9.19 -23.84
C ALA A 283 2.54 -9.19 -22.46
N GLU A 284 1.44 -8.46 -22.31
CA GLU A 284 0.64 -8.41 -21.09
C GLU A 284 -0.27 -9.63 -20.90
N ASN A 285 -0.62 -10.31 -21.99
CA ASN A 285 -1.43 -11.52 -21.95
C ASN A 285 -0.73 -12.76 -21.36
N ALA A 286 0.60 -12.72 -21.18
CA ALA A 286 1.37 -13.88 -20.69
C ALA A 286 1.36 -14.06 -19.16
N MET A 287 0.84 -13.10 -18.38
CA MET A 287 0.75 -13.20 -16.92
C MET A 287 -0.66 -12.90 -16.37
N GLY A 288 -1.67 -12.88 -17.23
CA GLY A 288 -3.07 -12.77 -16.87
C GLY A 288 -3.59 -14.10 -16.28
N GLY A 289 -3.42 -14.27 -14.99
CA GLY A 289 -4.06 -15.35 -14.23
C GLY A 289 -5.23 -14.80 -13.42
N SER A 290 -6.28 -15.60 -13.23
CA SER A 290 -7.34 -15.35 -12.25
C SER A 290 -6.72 -14.94 -10.90
N ILE A 291 -7.38 -14.05 -10.15
CA ILE A 291 -7.00 -13.69 -8.77
C ILE A 291 -6.81 -14.95 -7.91
N PHE A 292 -7.54 -16.01 -8.22
CA PHE A 292 -7.48 -17.32 -7.55
C PHE A 292 -6.33 -18.23 -8.05
N ALA A 293 -5.60 -17.86 -9.10
CA ALA A 293 -4.47 -18.68 -9.58
C ALA A 293 -3.37 -18.89 -8.53
N GLY A 294 -3.29 -17.98 -7.53
CA GLY A 294 -2.37 -18.11 -6.40
C GLY A 294 -2.75 -19.16 -5.36
N VAL A 295 -4.03 -19.61 -5.30
CA VAL A 295 -4.51 -20.57 -4.28
C VAL A 295 -3.73 -21.88 -4.34
N GLY A 296 -3.60 -22.48 -5.52
CA GLY A 296 -2.87 -23.74 -5.71
C GLY A 296 -1.40 -23.64 -5.31
N LEU A 297 -0.75 -22.50 -5.55
CA LEU A 297 0.63 -22.25 -5.15
C LEU A 297 0.77 -22.13 -3.64
N VAL A 298 -0.16 -21.41 -2.98
CA VAL A 298 -0.17 -21.27 -1.52
C VAL A 298 -0.36 -22.61 -0.83
N LEU A 299 -1.28 -23.45 -1.32
CA LEU A 299 -1.55 -24.77 -0.73
C LEU A 299 -0.41 -25.78 -0.93
N ARG A 300 0.37 -25.66 -2.00
CA ARG A 300 1.51 -26.53 -2.29
C ARG A 300 2.79 -26.16 -1.58
N SER A 301 2.95 -24.92 -1.15
CA SER A 301 4.17 -24.41 -0.50
C SER A 301 3.92 -24.11 0.98
N SER A 302 4.52 -24.87 1.89
CA SER A 302 4.44 -24.60 3.34
C SER A 302 4.99 -23.22 3.73
N TYR A 303 5.89 -22.65 2.92
CA TYR A 303 6.42 -21.31 3.12
C TYR A 303 5.38 -20.24 2.75
N LEU A 304 4.73 -20.38 1.59
CA LEU A 304 3.67 -19.47 1.16
C LEU A 304 2.42 -19.59 2.05
N ALA A 305 2.07 -20.79 2.48
CA ALA A 305 1.01 -21.02 3.47
C ALA A 305 1.32 -20.33 4.81
N GLY A 306 2.57 -20.36 5.23
CA GLY A 306 3.03 -19.60 6.40
C GLY A 306 2.88 -18.08 6.23
N ILE A 307 3.19 -17.54 5.06
CA ILE A 307 2.97 -16.12 4.75
C ILE A 307 1.46 -15.79 4.74
N CYS A 308 0.65 -16.69 4.16
CA CYS A 308 -0.81 -16.55 4.16
C CYS A 308 -1.36 -16.51 5.60
N LEU A 309 -0.94 -17.41 6.46
CA LEU A 309 -1.35 -17.46 7.87
C LEU A 309 -0.85 -16.22 8.65
N LEU A 310 0.38 -15.76 8.38
CA LEU A 310 0.90 -14.51 8.95
C LEU A 310 -0.01 -13.32 8.62
N ILE A 311 -0.46 -13.21 7.37
CA ILE A 311 -1.35 -12.13 6.92
C ILE A 311 -2.76 -12.28 7.51
N LEU A 312 -3.27 -13.50 7.58
CA LEU A 312 -4.58 -13.77 8.18
C LEU A 312 -4.61 -13.36 9.66
N LEU A 313 -3.61 -13.76 10.44
CA LEU A 313 -3.51 -13.38 11.86
C LEU A 313 -3.31 -11.86 12.05
N PHE A 314 -2.49 -11.23 11.19
CA PHE A 314 -2.35 -9.77 11.16
C PHE A 314 -3.69 -9.07 10.93
N SER A 315 -4.43 -9.50 9.91
CA SER A 315 -5.74 -8.96 9.55
C SER A 315 -6.76 -9.16 10.68
N SER A 316 -6.82 -10.36 11.24
CA SER A 316 -7.75 -10.70 12.35
C SER A 316 -7.53 -9.82 13.57
N LEU A 317 -6.29 -9.74 14.05
CA LEU A 317 -5.96 -8.94 15.24
C LEU A 317 -6.11 -7.44 14.98
N ALA A 318 -5.82 -6.98 13.76
CA ALA A 318 -6.03 -5.60 13.37
C ALA A 318 -7.53 -5.24 13.36
N THR A 319 -8.38 -6.15 12.90
CA THR A 319 -9.84 -5.98 12.90
C THR A 319 -10.40 -5.99 14.33
N PHE A 320 -9.97 -6.89 15.19
CA PHE A 320 -10.35 -6.90 16.61
C PHE A 320 -10.03 -5.57 17.28
N LEU A 321 -8.82 -5.07 17.07
CA LEU A 321 -8.39 -3.80 17.64
C LEU A 321 -9.19 -2.61 17.05
N TYR A 322 -9.60 -2.69 15.78
CA TYR A 322 -10.43 -1.67 15.15
C TYR A 322 -11.83 -1.61 15.77
N PHE A 323 -12.47 -2.75 16.05
CA PHE A 323 -13.75 -2.80 16.72
C PHE A 323 -13.68 -2.23 18.14
N GLN A 324 -12.64 -2.59 18.90
CA GLN A 324 -12.43 -2.04 20.25
C GLN A 324 -12.19 -0.53 20.20
N GLN A 325 -11.40 -0.05 19.22
CA GLN A 325 -11.21 1.39 19.02
C GLN A 325 -12.54 2.10 18.74
N ALA A 326 -13.36 1.58 17.84
CA ALA A 326 -14.65 2.18 17.52
C ALA A 326 -15.57 2.25 18.74
N GLN A 327 -15.63 1.19 19.55
CA GLN A 327 -16.42 1.15 20.79
C GLN A 327 -15.91 2.13 21.83
N ILE A 328 -14.60 2.08 22.14
CA ILE A 328 -14.01 2.95 23.17
C ILE A 328 -14.13 4.43 22.80
N VAL A 329 -13.92 4.77 21.51
CA VAL A 329 -14.08 6.17 21.05
C VAL A 329 -15.53 6.60 21.10
N ARG A 330 -16.49 5.74 20.70
CA ARG A 330 -17.93 6.01 20.82
C ARG A 330 -18.33 6.27 22.28
N ASP A 331 -17.85 5.42 23.19
CA ASP A 331 -18.21 5.48 24.60
C ASP A 331 -17.50 6.63 25.36
N SER A 332 -16.43 7.20 24.75
CA SER A 332 -15.67 8.31 25.32
C SER A 332 -16.15 9.69 24.87
N PHE A 333 -16.82 9.80 23.75
CA PHE A 333 -17.23 11.08 23.16
C PHE A 333 -18.58 10.96 22.46
N ASP A 334 -19.48 11.88 22.72
CA ASP A 334 -20.80 11.97 22.06
C ASP A 334 -20.73 12.76 20.74
N ASP A 335 -19.82 13.75 20.67
CA ASP A 335 -19.73 14.67 19.54
C ASP A 335 -18.93 14.07 18.37
N PRO A 336 -19.54 14.00 17.14
CA PRO A 336 -18.88 13.51 15.94
C PRO A 336 -17.62 14.29 15.53
N ALA A 337 -17.58 15.62 15.79
CA ALA A 337 -16.41 16.43 15.45
C ALA A 337 -15.22 16.06 16.35
N THR A 338 -15.46 15.87 17.64
CA THR A 338 -14.45 15.43 18.60
C THR A 338 -13.92 14.04 18.24
N ARG A 339 -14.79 13.07 17.92
CA ARG A 339 -14.37 11.72 17.46
C ARG A 339 -13.52 11.80 16.19
N THR A 340 -13.93 12.61 15.22
CA THR A 340 -13.16 12.83 13.99
C THR A 340 -11.79 13.47 14.27
N ALA A 341 -11.72 14.44 15.19
CA ALA A 341 -10.46 15.06 15.62
C ALA A 341 -9.50 14.02 16.25
N VAL A 342 -10.03 13.13 17.10
CA VAL A 342 -9.23 12.05 17.70
C VAL A 342 -8.67 11.11 16.62
N PHE A 343 -9.49 10.67 15.67
CA PHE A 343 -9.00 9.84 14.57
C PHE A 343 -7.98 10.56 13.70
N ALA A 344 -8.16 11.86 13.46
CA ALA A 344 -7.20 12.67 12.72
C ALA A 344 -5.86 12.81 13.48
N ALA A 345 -5.89 13.06 14.79
CA ALA A 345 -4.71 13.12 15.62
C ALA A 345 -3.96 11.77 15.65
N MET A 346 -4.69 10.66 15.71
CA MET A 346 -4.09 9.32 15.60
C MET A 346 -3.43 9.12 14.23
N ASP A 347 -4.08 9.50 13.13
CA ASP A 347 -3.52 9.37 11.78
C ASP A 347 -2.27 10.23 11.59
N PHE A 348 -2.28 11.47 12.09
CA PHE A 348 -1.10 12.33 12.12
C PHE A 348 0.05 11.67 12.88
N SER A 349 -0.20 11.19 14.10
CA SER A 349 0.79 10.54 14.94
C SER A 349 1.37 9.29 14.27
N VAL A 350 0.52 8.46 13.65
CA VAL A 350 0.96 7.29 12.88
C VAL A 350 1.88 7.69 11.74
N ASN A 351 1.52 8.68 10.94
CA ASN A 351 2.31 9.10 9.78
C ASN A 351 3.63 9.75 10.21
N ALA A 352 3.63 10.58 11.26
CA ALA A 352 4.82 11.22 11.80
C ALA A 352 5.81 10.18 12.37
N ILE A 353 5.34 9.27 13.22
CA ILE A 353 6.18 8.21 13.79
C ILE A 353 6.67 7.26 12.70
N THR A 354 5.82 6.90 11.73
CA THR A 354 6.21 6.09 10.57
C THR A 354 7.38 6.72 9.82
N LEU A 355 7.28 8.02 9.50
CA LEU A 355 8.33 8.75 8.79
C LEU A 355 9.64 8.74 9.59
N LEU A 356 9.59 9.04 10.89
CA LEU A 356 10.76 9.04 11.76
C LEU A 356 11.44 7.66 11.81
N ILE A 357 10.65 6.60 12.00
CA ILE A 357 11.20 5.22 12.03
C ILE A 357 11.78 4.86 10.66
N GLN A 358 11.12 5.18 9.56
CA GLN A 358 11.57 4.83 8.21
C GLN A 358 12.89 5.51 7.86
N VAL A 359 13.03 6.79 8.18
CA VAL A 359 14.25 7.55 7.87
C VAL A 359 15.43 7.09 8.74
N PHE A 360 15.21 6.84 10.03
CA PHE A 360 16.33 6.66 10.96
C PHE A 360 16.55 5.21 11.41
N LEU A 361 15.50 4.38 11.51
CA LEU A 361 15.56 3.11 12.22
C LEU A 361 15.35 1.87 11.36
N THR A 362 14.48 1.88 10.32
CA THR A 362 14.08 0.66 9.60
C THR A 362 15.26 -0.18 9.13
N GLY A 363 16.20 0.42 8.44
CA GLY A 363 17.38 -0.32 7.93
C GLY A 363 18.33 -0.78 9.04
N ARG A 364 18.39 -0.05 10.17
CA ARG A 364 19.20 -0.43 11.33
C ARG A 364 18.57 -1.60 12.10
N ILE A 365 17.24 -1.57 12.26
CA ILE A 365 16.48 -2.63 12.94
C ILE A 365 16.69 -3.95 12.21
N ILE A 366 16.38 -4.02 10.90
CA ILE A 366 16.49 -5.26 10.11
C ILE A 366 17.91 -5.84 10.16
N ARG A 367 18.94 -4.98 10.06
CA ARG A 367 20.35 -5.42 10.08
C ARG A 367 20.83 -5.90 11.46
N ARG A 368 20.36 -5.28 12.54
CA ARG A 368 20.84 -5.59 13.90
C ARG A 368 20.13 -6.78 14.54
N ILE A 369 18.82 -6.85 14.42
CA ILE A 369 18.02 -7.88 15.11
C ILE A 369 17.63 -9.06 14.19
N GLY A 370 17.91 -8.97 12.89
CA GLY A 370 17.60 -10.00 11.89
C GLY A 370 16.11 -10.04 11.53
N MET A 371 15.81 -10.86 10.50
CA MET A 371 14.47 -10.92 9.91
C MET A 371 13.44 -11.53 10.87
N GLY A 372 13.82 -12.55 11.61
CA GLY A 372 12.92 -13.25 12.55
C GLY A 372 12.36 -12.31 13.61
N TRP A 373 13.21 -11.61 14.32
CA TRP A 373 12.80 -10.66 15.37
C TRP A 373 12.12 -9.41 14.79
N THR A 374 12.55 -8.95 13.62
CA THR A 374 11.90 -7.82 12.93
C THR A 374 10.43 -8.11 12.64
N LEU A 375 10.11 -9.30 12.13
CA LEU A 375 8.73 -9.71 11.87
C LEU A 375 7.95 -10.00 13.16
N ALA A 376 8.60 -10.50 14.21
CA ALA A 376 7.96 -10.80 15.50
C ALA A 376 7.71 -9.55 16.37
N SER A 377 8.38 -8.43 16.10
CA SER A 377 8.31 -7.22 16.93
C SER A 377 6.89 -6.66 17.07
N ILE A 378 6.14 -6.60 15.97
CA ILE A 378 4.77 -6.05 15.97
C ILE A 378 3.76 -6.99 16.60
N PRO A 379 3.76 -8.32 16.33
CA PRO A 379 2.97 -9.27 17.11
C PRO A 379 3.21 -9.20 18.62
N LEU A 380 4.46 -9.10 19.06
CA LEU A 380 4.80 -8.99 20.48
C LEU A 380 4.28 -7.68 21.09
N LEU A 381 4.44 -6.56 20.39
CA LEU A 381 3.86 -5.29 20.81
C LEU A 381 2.33 -5.39 20.90
N LEU A 382 1.70 -6.08 19.95
CA LEU A 382 0.25 -6.23 19.97
C LEU A 382 -0.22 -7.17 21.09
N MET A 383 0.55 -8.21 21.41
CA MET A 383 0.29 -9.09 22.54
C MET A 383 0.26 -8.31 23.87
N THR A 384 1.24 -7.43 24.12
CA THR A 384 1.25 -6.56 25.30
C THR A 384 0.11 -5.53 25.25
N GLY A 385 -0.21 -5.00 24.06
CA GLY A 385 -1.33 -4.09 23.86
C GLY A 385 -2.70 -4.71 24.17
N PHE A 386 -2.95 -5.95 23.73
CA PHE A 386 -4.19 -6.66 24.07
C PHE A 386 -4.25 -7.04 25.55
N LEU A 387 -3.13 -7.38 26.18
CA LEU A 387 -3.09 -7.59 27.62
C LEU A 387 -3.45 -6.32 28.38
N ALA A 388 -2.89 -5.17 27.99
CA ALA A 388 -3.22 -3.88 28.58
C ALA A 388 -4.71 -3.51 28.38
N LEU A 389 -5.28 -3.75 27.20
CA LEU A 389 -6.71 -3.55 26.92
C LEU A 389 -7.62 -4.52 27.68
N GLY A 390 -7.14 -5.73 27.95
CA GLY A 390 -7.85 -6.70 28.79
C GLY A 390 -7.99 -6.24 30.25
N VAL A 391 -6.98 -5.53 30.76
CA VAL A 391 -6.95 -4.98 32.13
C VAL A 391 -7.63 -3.61 32.21
N ALA A 392 -7.32 -2.72 31.23
CA ALA A 392 -7.80 -1.34 31.23
C ALA A 392 -8.21 -0.92 29.79
N PRO A 393 -9.48 -1.18 29.39
CA PRO A 393 -10.00 -0.81 28.06
C PRO A 393 -10.34 0.70 28.02
N VAL A 394 -9.34 1.56 28.15
CA VAL A 394 -9.49 3.02 28.16
C VAL A 394 -8.94 3.67 26.90
N LEU A 395 -9.40 4.89 26.61
CA LEU A 395 -9.01 5.64 25.40
C LEU A 395 -7.51 5.78 25.24
N ALA A 396 -6.78 6.11 26.30
CA ALA A 396 -5.32 6.29 26.24
C ALA A 396 -4.60 5.01 25.79
N VAL A 397 -5.00 3.85 26.30
CA VAL A 397 -4.39 2.55 25.96
C VAL A 397 -4.66 2.22 24.50
N ILE A 398 -5.93 2.33 24.03
CA ILE A 398 -6.27 1.99 22.65
C ILE A 398 -5.58 2.92 21.64
N VAL A 399 -5.47 4.23 21.93
CA VAL A 399 -4.77 5.19 21.09
C VAL A 399 -3.29 4.84 20.95
N VAL A 400 -2.61 4.61 22.08
CA VAL A 400 -1.17 4.24 22.07
C VAL A 400 -0.94 2.93 21.33
N VAL A 401 -1.72 1.88 21.62
CA VAL A 401 -1.59 0.57 20.96
C VAL A 401 -1.82 0.68 19.46
N GLN A 402 -2.87 1.40 19.02
CA GLN A 402 -3.18 1.59 17.60
C GLN A 402 -2.09 2.39 16.87
N VAL A 403 -1.63 3.50 17.47
CA VAL A 403 -0.59 4.33 16.86
C VAL A 403 0.70 3.53 16.70
N LEU A 404 1.16 2.87 17.74
CA LEU A 404 2.40 2.08 17.71
C LEU A 404 2.29 0.88 16.75
N ARG A 405 1.16 0.15 16.79
CA ARG A 405 0.91 -0.96 15.87
C ARG A 405 0.93 -0.50 14.41
N ARG A 406 0.20 0.57 14.08
CA ARG A 406 0.10 1.08 12.70
C ARG A 406 1.43 1.64 12.22
N ALA A 407 2.11 2.45 13.02
CA ALA A 407 3.42 3.00 12.68
C ALA A 407 4.47 1.88 12.53
N GLY A 408 4.52 0.92 13.45
CA GLY A 408 5.41 -0.23 13.38
C GLY A 408 5.12 -1.14 12.18
N ASN A 409 3.83 -1.35 11.85
CA ASN A 409 3.45 -2.09 10.65
C ASN A 409 3.96 -1.40 9.38
N TYR A 410 3.77 -0.08 9.24
CA TYR A 410 4.18 0.65 8.04
C TYR A 410 5.69 0.81 7.93
N ALA A 411 6.37 1.08 9.04
CA ALA A 411 7.80 1.36 9.05
C ALA A 411 8.69 0.12 9.10
N VAL A 412 8.24 -0.95 9.76
CA VAL A 412 9.09 -2.12 10.07
C VAL A 412 8.54 -3.41 9.45
N MET A 413 7.31 -3.80 9.80
CA MET A 413 6.79 -5.11 9.42
C MET A 413 6.55 -5.23 7.92
N ARG A 414 6.03 -4.18 7.28
CA ARG A 414 5.71 -4.22 5.85
C ARG A 414 6.96 -4.34 4.96
N PRO A 415 8.04 -3.54 5.14
CA PRO A 415 9.29 -3.78 4.43
C PRO A 415 9.85 -5.20 4.65
N ALA A 416 9.83 -5.68 5.90
CA ALA A 416 10.27 -7.04 6.22
C ALA A 416 9.41 -8.12 5.53
N ARG A 417 8.09 -7.94 5.48
CA ARG A 417 7.18 -8.83 4.76
C ARG A 417 7.47 -8.88 3.26
N GLU A 418 7.82 -7.76 2.63
CA GLU A 418 8.23 -7.74 1.23
C GLU A 418 9.48 -8.60 0.99
N MET A 419 10.40 -8.62 1.93
CA MET A 419 11.62 -9.44 1.84
C MET A 419 11.33 -10.95 1.89
N LEU A 420 10.20 -11.39 2.48
CA LEU A 420 9.79 -12.80 2.44
C LEU A 420 9.60 -13.32 1.00
N TYR A 421 9.20 -12.45 0.07
CA TYR A 421 8.99 -12.83 -1.33
C TYR A 421 10.24 -12.75 -2.21
N VAL A 422 11.40 -12.38 -1.66
CA VAL A 422 12.65 -12.32 -2.46
C VAL A 422 13.21 -13.70 -2.75
N VAL A 423 12.99 -14.66 -1.85
CA VAL A 423 13.54 -16.03 -1.90
C VAL A 423 12.65 -17.02 -2.65
N VAL A 424 11.50 -16.62 -3.14
CA VAL A 424 10.57 -17.48 -3.91
C VAL A 424 10.67 -17.20 -5.40
N SER A 425 10.21 -18.16 -6.22
CA SER A 425 10.22 -18.04 -7.68
C SER A 425 9.41 -16.81 -8.15
N ARG A 426 9.70 -16.34 -9.37
CA ARG A 426 9.02 -15.18 -9.95
C ARG A 426 7.51 -15.40 -10.08
N GLU A 427 7.09 -16.61 -10.47
CA GLU A 427 5.69 -16.96 -10.60
C GLU A 427 4.96 -16.98 -9.25
N GLU A 428 5.54 -17.62 -8.23
CA GLU A 428 5.02 -17.64 -6.86
C GLU A 428 4.91 -16.23 -6.30
N LYS A 429 5.95 -15.40 -6.50
CA LYS A 429 5.97 -14.01 -6.04
C LYS A 429 4.79 -13.20 -6.57
N TYR A 430 4.44 -13.33 -7.85
CA TYR A 430 3.37 -12.52 -8.43
C TYR A 430 1.97 -13.09 -8.17
N LYS A 431 1.76 -14.39 -8.42
CA LYS A 431 0.44 -15.02 -8.30
C LYS A 431 0.01 -15.21 -6.84
N ALA A 432 0.89 -15.79 -6.00
CA ALA A 432 0.56 -16.02 -4.58
C ALA A 432 0.43 -14.69 -3.83
N LYS A 433 1.30 -13.71 -4.09
CA LYS A 433 1.22 -12.41 -3.42
C LYS A 433 -0.05 -11.65 -3.77
N ASN A 434 -0.47 -11.64 -5.05
CA ASN A 434 -1.72 -10.98 -5.44
C ASN A 434 -2.93 -11.60 -4.73
N PHE A 435 -2.98 -12.93 -4.64
CA PHE A 435 -4.02 -13.65 -3.90
C PHE A 435 -3.99 -13.29 -2.40
N ILE A 436 -2.82 -13.34 -1.77
CA ILE A 436 -2.67 -13.09 -0.33
C ILE A 436 -3.03 -11.64 0.01
N ASP A 437 -2.53 -10.67 -0.74
CA ASP A 437 -2.74 -9.24 -0.45
C ASP A 437 -4.17 -8.76 -0.80
N THR A 438 -4.90 -9.46 -1.67
CA THR A 438 -6.25 -9.08 -2.08
C THR A 438 -7.31 -9.91 -1.38
N VAL A 439 -7.27 -11.24 -1.56
CA VAL A 439 -8.34 -12.13 -1.07
C VAL A 439 -8.15 -12.46 0.40
N VAL A 440 -6.94 -12.93 0.78
CA VAL A 440 -6.68 -13.36 2.16
C VAL A 440 -6.74 -12.21 3.13
N TYR A 441 -6.13 -11.08 2.78
CA TYR A 441 -6.13 -9.90 3.64
C TYR A 441 -7.54 -9.34 3.85
N ARG A 442 -8.28 -9.08 2.77
CA ARG A 442 -9.61 -8.47 2.87
C ARG A 442 -10.70 -9.46 3.31
N GLY A 443 -10.58 -10.71 2.87
CA GLY A 443 -11.43 -11.80 3.37
C GLY A 443 -11.18 -12.06 4.85
N GLY A 444 -9.92 -12.02 5.29
CA GLY A 444 -9.54 -12.08 6.69
C GLY A 444 -10.14 -10.98 7.53
N ASP A 445 -10.11 -9.72 7.05
CA ASP A 445 -10.79 -8.59 7.71
C ASP A 445 -12.30 -8.88 7.88
N ALA A 446 -12.99 -9.31 6.82
CA ALA A 446 -14.43 -9.58 6.84
C ALA A 446 -14.78 -10.76 7.77
N VAL A 447 -14.08 -11.89 7.67
CA VAL A 447 -14.32 -13.05 8.54
C VAL A 447 -14.07 -12.69 10.00
N SER A 448 -12.98 -11.99 10.29
CA SER A 448 -12.63 -11.59 11.66
C SER A 448 -13.63 -10.60 12.25
N ALA A 449 -14.24 -9.75 11.42
CA ALA A 449 -15.32 -8.87 11.84
C ALA A 449 -16.54 -9.68 12.32
N TRP A 450 -16.91 -10.75 11.61
CA TRP A 450 -17.98 -11.65 12.04
C TRP A 450 -17.63 -12.45 13.29
N VAL A 451 -16.38 -12.92 13.40
CA VAL A 451 -15.91 -13.60 14.62
C VAL A 451 -16.00 -12.66 15.81
N TYR A 452 -15.55 -11.41 15.67
CA TYR A 452 -15.66 -10.43 16.77
C TYR A 452 -17.12 -10.14 17.14
N ALA A 453 -17.99 -9.90 16.15
CA ALA A 453 -19.41 -9.69 16.38
C ALA A 453 -20.10 -10.90 17.03
N GLY A 454 -19.73 -12.13 16.63
CA GLY A 454 -20.22 -13.35 17.25
C GLY A 454 -19.79 -13.50 18.72
N LEU A 455 -18.54 -13.17 19.05
CA LEU A 455 -18.05 -13.16 20.44
C LEU A 455 -18.82 -12.15 21.31
N GLN A 456 -19.08 -10.96 20.77
CA GLN A 456 -19.93 -9.96 21.46
C GLN A 456 -21.37 -10.42 21.60
N GLY A 457 -21.97 -11.00 20.55
CA GLY A 457 -23.31 -11.58 20.59
C GLY A 457 -23.45 -12.71 21.61
N ALA A 458 -22.35 -13.45 21.87
CA ALA A 458 -22.26 -14.44 22.95
C ALA A 458 -22.08 -13.83 24.35
N GLY A 459 -22.13 -12.48 24.49
CA GLY A 459 -22.03 -11.78 25.77
C GLY A 459 -20.62 -11.53 26.29
N LEU A 460 -19.58 -11.70 25.45
CA LEU A 460 -18.22 -11.39 25.86
C LEU A 460 -17.97 -9.87 25.82
N ALA A 461 -17.55 -9.31 26.94
CA ALA A 461 -17.10 -7.93 27.03
C ALA A 461 -15.81 -7.71 26.21
N ALA A 462 -15.59 -6.47 25.73
CA ALA A 462 -14.40 -6.09 24.95
C ALA A 462 -13.07 -6.46 25.63
N SER A 463 -12.98 -6.33 26.96
CA SER A 463 -11.81 -6.74 27.74
C SER A 463 -11.53 -8.25 27.67
N ARG A 464 -12.57 -9.09 27.72
CA ARG A 464 -12.42 -10.55 27.59
C ARG A 464 -12.00 -10.94 26.16
N ILE A 465 -12.57 -10.27 25.15
CA ILE A 465 -12.15 -10.48 23.75
C ILE A 465 -10.70 -10.05 23.55
N ALA A 466 -10.25 -8.96 24.20
CA ALA A 466 -8.85 -8.57 24.19
C ALA A 466 -7.95 -9.66 24.79
N LEU A 467 -8.31 -10.26 25.92
CA LEU A 467 -7.55 -11.36 26.52
C LEU A 467 -7.51 -12.62 25.63
N LEU A 468 -8.60 -12.94 24.92
CA LEU A 468 -8.61 -14.02 23.94
C LEU A 468 -7.70 -13.74 22.72
N ALA A 469 -7.45 -12.49 22.39
CA ALA A 469 -6.53 -12.12 21.33
C ALA A 469 -5.04 -12.26 21.72
N VAL A 470 -4.71 -12.29 23.02
CA VAL A 470 -3.32 -12.44 23.51
C VAL A 470 -2.65 -13.71 22.99
N PRO A 471 -3.21 -14.93 23.18
CA PRO A 471 -2.59 -16.15 22.66
C PRO A 471 -2.51 -16.14 21.12
N LEU A 472 -3.48 -15.56 20.42
CA LEU A 472 -3.42 -15.43 18.96
C LEU A 472 -2.26 -14.53 18.53
N ALA A 473 -2.00 -13.44 19.23
CA ALA A 473 -0.84 -12.58 19.00
C ALA A 473 0.48 -13.33 19.28
N GLY A 474 0.53 -14.20 20.29
CA GLY A 474 1.66 -15.06 20.59
C GLY A 474 1.93 -16.07 19.46
N ILE A 475 0.89 -16.74 18.96
CA ILE A 475 0.98 -17.64 17.79
C ILE A 475 1.49 -16.88 16.57
N TRP A 476 0.97 -15.68 16.33
CA TRP A 476 1.42 -14.83 15.24
C TRP A 476 2.90 -14.44 15.37
N ALA A 477 3.37 -14.12 16.59
CA ALA A 477 4.77 -13.84 16.87
C ALA A 477 5.68 -15.04 16.56
N LEU A 478 5.27 -16.24 16.96
CA LEU A 478 6.01 -17.49 16.68
C LEU A 478 6.09 -17.80 15.18
N ILE A 479 4.98 -17.66 14.45
CA ILE A 479 4.95 -17.84 13.00
C ILE A 479 5.83 -16.82 12.30
N SER A 480 5.72 -15.55 12.68
CA SER A 480 6.53 -14.45 12.15
C SER A 480 8.02 -14.72 12.35
N PHE A 481 8.43 -15.12 13.55
CA PHE A 481 9.80 -15.45 13.88
C PHE A 481 10.33 -16.63 13.04
N LYS A 482 9.57 -17.75 12.99
CA LYS A 482 9.94 -18.93 12.21
C LYS A 482 10.08 -18.62 10.71
N LEU A 483 9.14 -17.85 10.15
CA LEU A 483 9.20 -17.45 8.74
C LEU A 483 10.41 -16.57 8.44
N GLY A 484 10.71 -15.61 9.31
CA GLY A 484 11.89 -14.76 9.15
C GLY A 484 13.19 -15.56 9.17
N ARG A 485 13.32 -16.50 10.11
CA ARG A 485 14.49 -17.40 10.19
C ARG A 485 14.60 -18.30 8.95
N ARG A 486 13.47 -18.85 8.47
CA ARG A 486 13.46 -19.65 7.25
C ARG A 486 13.85 -18.84 6.02
N GLN A 487 13.40 -17.59 5.91
CA GLN A 487 13.80 -16.67 4.85
C GLN A 487 15.32 -16.44 4.86
N GLU A 488 15.92 -16.18 6.05
CA GLU A 488 17.38 -16.02 6.18
C GLU A 488 18.14 -17.26 5.73
N GLN A 489 17.66 -18.45 6.09
CA GLN A 489 18.28 -19.72 5.68
C GLN A 489 18.21 -19.91 4.16
N MET A 490 17.04 -19.69 3.55
CA MET A 490 16.86 -19.79 2.09
C MET A 490 17.73 -18.75 1.35
N ALA A 491 17.82 -17.53 1.86
CA ALA A 491 18.66 -16.48 1.27
C ALA A 491 20.16 -16.83 1.33
N ARG A 492 20.64 -17.40 2.43
CA ARG A 492 22.02 -17.89 2.58
C ARG A 492 22.30 -19.05 1.62
N ALA A 493 21.41 -20.03 1.51
CA ALA A 493 21.54 -21.14 0.60
C ALA A 493 21.64 -20.70 -0.87
N ALA A 494 20.83 -19.70 -1.25
CA ALA A 494 20.87 -19.12 -2.59
C ALA A 494 22.16 -18.31 -2.89
N ALA A 495 22.84 -17.79 -1.87
CA ALA A 495 24.09 -17.02 -1.99
C ALA A 495 25.35 -17.90 -1.96
N SER A 496 25.25 -19.18 -1.53
CA SER A 496 26.38 -20.13 -1.52
C SER A 496 26.68 -20.57 -2.96
N PRO A 497 27.93 -20.50 -3.43
CA PRO A 497 28.26 -20.99 -4.77
C PRO A 497 27.96 -22.49 -4.88
N PRO A 498 27.55 -23.00 -6.07
CA PRO A 498 27.31 -24.41 -6.27
C PRO A 498 28.61 -25.18 -5.93
N HIS A 499 28.44 -26.21 -5.10
CA HIS A 499 29.52 -27.08 -4.69
C HIS A 499 30.11 -27.71 -5.94
N ASP A 500 31.34 -27.29 -6.35
CA ASP A 500 32.05 -27.87 -7.46
C ASP A 500 32.60 -29.26 -7.02
N PRO A 501 32.05 -30.38 -7.52
CA PRO A 501 32.47 -31.70 -7.11
C PRO A 501 33.87 -32.05 -7.62
N LYS A 502 34.50 -31.21 -8.48
CA LYS A 502 35.83 -31.45 -9.08
C LYS A 502 37.01 -30.96 -8.23
N ARG A 503 36.80 -30.35 -7.07
CA ARG A 503 37.92 -29.94 -6.18
C ARG A 503 38.35 -31.00 -5.14
N ARG A 504 37.99 -32.26 -5.31
CA ARG A 504 38.59 -33.38 -4.57
C ARG A 504 39.42 -34.20 -5.54
N ASN A 505 40.67 -33.79 -5.77
CA ASN A 505 41.87 -34.64 -5.87
C ASN A 505 43.10 -33.76 -6.04
N PRO A 506 43.93 -33.55 -5.03
CA PRO A 506 45.34 -33.43 -5.21
C PRO A 506 45.94 -34.85 -5.09
N SER A 507 46.26 -35.44 -6.23
CA SER A 507 47.17 -36.57 -6.24
C SER A 507 48.60 -36.08 -5.94
#